data_6d2dd4b1f5121509e0c16c1de8c65573
#
_entry.id   6d2dd4b1f5121509e0c16c1de8c65573
#
_cell.length_a   1.000
_cell.length_b   1.000
_cell.length_c   1.000
_cell.angle_alpha   90.00
_cell.angle_beta   90.00
_cell.angle_gamma   90.00
#
_symmetry.space_group_name_H-M   'P 1'
#
loop_
_entity.id
_entity.type
_entity.pdbx_description
1 polymer ?
#
loop_
_entity_poly.entity_id
_entity_poly.type
_entity_poly.pdbx_seq_one_letter_code
_entity_poly.pdbx_strand_id
1 'polypeptide(L)'
;MRKTKPKKRHPLPDPKFNDVLVTRFVNDLMKDGKKSVAYTIFYDTLELVSKRMKNDEVAPLDVWKKALENITPQVEVKSRRVGGANFQVPMEIRNERKVSISIKNLILYAGKRSGKSMSDKLAAEIVAAYNQEGGAYKKKEDTHRMAEANRAFAHFRF
;
A
#
# COMPACT_ATOMS: atom_id res chain seq x y z
N MET A 1 -31.09 -7.49 -3.66
CA MET A 1 -29.70 -8.00 -3.61
C MET A 1 -29.10 -8.03 -5.02
N ARG A 2 -27.83 -7.67 -5.19
CA ARG A 2 -27.16 -7.62 -6.50
C ARG A 2 -26.85 -9.06 -6.97
N LYS A 3 -27.52 -9.56 -7.99
CA LYS A 3 -27.34 -10.93 -8.52
C LYS A 3 -26.02 -11.10 -9.29
N THR A 4 -25.55 -10.07 -9.97
CA THR A 4 -24.38 -10.14 -10.85
C THR A 4 -23.19 -9.36 -10.27
N LYS A 5 -21.98 -9.93 -10.39
CA LYS A 5 -20.75 -9.23 -10.04
C LYS A 5 -20.51 -8.09 -11.04
N PRO A 6 -20.03 -6.91 -10.58
CA PRO A 6 -19.70 -5.84 -11.51
C PRO A 6 -18.55 -6.25 -12.43
N LYS A 7 -18.59 -5.81 -13.69
CA LYS A 7 -17.46 -6.03 -14.63
C LYS A 7 -16.22 -5.36 -14.09
N LYS A 8 -15.10 -6.07 -14.08
CA LYS A 8 -13.79 -5.49 -13.70
C LYS A 8 -13.35 -4.50 -14.79
N ARG A 9 -13.03 -3.29 -14.38
CA ARG A 9 -12.42 -2.28 -15.26
C ARG A 9 -10.92 -2.36 -15.07
N HIS A 10 -10.19 -2.65 -16.15
CA HIS A 10 -8.74 -2.64 -16.15
C HIS A 10 -8.27 -1.20 -16.40
N PRO A 11 -7.46 -0.61 -15.50
CA PRO A 11 -6.89 0.71 -15.74
C PRO A 11 -5.89 0.65 -16.90
N LEU A 12 -5.84 1.71 -17.69
CA LEU A 12 -4.82 1.88 -18.72
C LEU A 12 -3.44 2.06 -18.03
N PRO A 13 -2.34 1.62 -18.67
CA PRO A 13 -1.01 1.83 -18.13
C PRO A 13 -0.65 3.32 -18.09
N ASP A 14 0.32 3.66 -17.24
CA ASP A 14 0.85 5.03 -17.12
C ASP A 14 1.58 5.47 -18.41
N PRO A 15 1.38 6.72 -18.87
CA PRO A 15 1.99 7.19 -20.10
C PRO A 15 3.52 7.31 -20.04
N LYS A 16 4.12 7.53 -18.87
CA LYS A 16 5.58 7.71 -18.71
C LYS A 16 6.32 6.38 -18.53
N PHE A 17 5.78 5.49 -17.70
CA PHE A 17 6.43 4.22 -17.34
C PHE A 17 5.76 2.98 -17.96
N ASN A 18 4.64 3.16 -18.64
CA ASN A 18 3.83 2.08 -19.23
C ASN A 18 3.47 0.97 -18.21
N ASP A 19 3.21 1.35 -16.94
CA ASP A 19 2.95 0.44 -15.84
C ASP A 19 1.56 0.66 -15.25
N VAL A 20 0.76 -0.42 -15.17
CA VAL A 20 -0.59 -0.43 -14.61
C VAL A 20 -0.58 -0.18 -13.11
N LEU A 21 0.49 -0.62 -12.40
CA LEU A 21 0.60 -0.43 -10.95
C LEU A 21 0.73 1.06 -10.60
N VAL A 22 1.46 1.83 -11.42
CA VAL A 22 1.58 3.28 -11.28
C VAL A 22 0.22 3.95 -11.41
N THR A 23 -0.56 3.59 -12.43
CA THR A 23 -1.92 4.12 -12.61
C THR A 23 -2.82 3.79 -11.42
N ARG A 24 -2.74 2.58 -10.86
CA ARG A 24 -3.50 2.21 -9.66
C ARG A 24 -3.09 3.07 -8.45
N PHE A 25 -1.80 3.27 -8.27
CA PHE A 25 -1.27 4.10 -7.19
C PHE A 25 -1.74 5.56 -7.32
N VAL A 26 -1.64 6.14 -8.51
CA VAL A 26 -2.11 7.51 -8.78
C VAL A 26 -3.62 7.65 -8.55
N ASN A 27 -4.41 6.64 -8.91
CA ASN A 27 -5.85 6.66 -8.65
C ASN A 27 -6.18 6.62 -7.15
N ASP A 28 -5.41 5.89 -6.33
CA ASP A 28 -5.58 5.86 -4.87
C ASP A 28 -5.01 7.13 -4.19
N LEU A 29 -4.01 7.78 -4.79
CA LEU A 29 -3.44 9.04 -4.33
C LEU A 29 -4.33 10.24 -4.65
N MET A 30 -5.09 10.15 -5.75
CA MET A 30 -5.95 11.23 -6.24
C MET A 30 -7.02 11.61 -5.22
N LYS A 31 -7.21 12.92 -5.04
CA LYS A 31 -8.32 13.52 -4.28
C LYS A 31 -9.12 14.43 -5.19
N ASP A 32 -10.43 14.51 -4.96
CA ASP A 32 -11.36 15.43 -5.65
C ASP A 32 -11.31 15.34 -7.19
N GLY A 33 -10.95 14.17 -7.72
CA GLY A 33 -10.83 13.96 -9.17
C GLY A 33 -9.62 14.62 -9.83
N LYS A 34 -8.69 15.23 -9.07
CA LYS A 34 -7.52 15.96 -9.57
C LYS A 34 -6.39 15.01 -9.99
N LYS A 35 -6.61 14.28 -11.08
CA LYS A 35 -5.69 13.23 -11.51
C LYS A 35 -4.33 13.74 -11.99
N SER A 36 -4.31 14.86 -12.72
CA SER A 36 -3.06 15.48 -13.19
C SER A 36 -2.13 15.85 -12.02
N VAL A 37 -2.69 16.44 -10.95
CA VAL A 37 -1.95 16.78 -9.74
C VAL A 37 -1.38 15.53 -9.07
N ALA A 38 -2.14 14.44 -9.01
CA ALA A 38 -1.67 13.17 -8.45
C ALA A 38 -0.51 12.56 -9.26
N TYR A 39 -0.53 12.67 -10.58
CA TYR A 39 0.60 12.28 -11.45
C TYR A 39 1.84 13.13 -11.17
N THR A 40 1.69 14.45 -11.11
CA THR A 40 2.80 15.37 -10.78
C THR A 40 3.43 15.01 -9.44
N ILE A 41 2.61 14.81 -8.40
CA ILE A 41 3.09 14.39 -7.07
C ILE A 41 3.89 13.08 -7.15
N PHE A 42 3.41 12.10 -7.91
CA PHE A 42 4.10 10.82 -8.04
C PHE A 42 5.43 10.94 -8.78
N TYR A 43 5.47 11.70 -9.88
CA TYR A 43 6.71 11.90 -10.65
C TYR A 43 7.75 12.68 -9.86
N ASP A 44 7.36 13.77 -9.20
CA ASP A 44 8.22 14.52 -8.29
C ASP A 44 8.75 13.63 -7.15
N THR A 45 7.91 12.73 -6.66
CA THR A 45 8.33 11.75 -5.64
C THR A 45 9.44 10.86 -6.14
N LEU A 46 9.34 10.32 -7.37
CA LEU A 46 10.39 9.46 -7.93
C LEU A 46 11.70 10.23 -8.16
N GLU A 47 11.63 11.50 -8.56
CA GLU A 47 12.82 12.35 -8.67
C GLU A 47 13.48 12.59 -7.31
N LEU A 48 12.67 12.81 -6.25
CA LEU A 48 13.18 12.95 -4.88
C LEU A 48 13.77 11.65 -4.34
N VAL A 49 13.17 10.50 -4.66
CA VAL A 49 13.72 9.18 -4.32
C VAL A 49 15.08 9.00 -4.99
N SER A 50 15.20 9.29 -6.28
CA SER A 50 16.48 9.24 -7.00
C SER A 50 17.55 10.12 -6.36
N LYS A 51 17.20 11.33 -5.94
CA LYS A 51 18.13 12.25 -5.25
C LYS A 51 18.58 11.73 -3.88
N ARG A 52 17.70 11.02 -3.15
CA ARG A 52 18.00 10.47 -1.81
C ARG A 52 18.81 9.17 -1.86
N MET A 53 18.61 8.37 -2.91
CA MET A 53 19.29 7.09 -3.15
C MET A 53 20.54 7.23 -4.03
N LYS A 54 21.33 8.30 -3.82
CA LYS A 54 22.46 8.71 -4.68
C LYS A 54 23.49 7.64 -5.01
N ASN A 55 23.56 6.57 -4.25
CA ASN A 55 24.57 5.52 -4.39
C ASN A 55 24.05 4.21 -4.98
N ASP A 56 22.74 4.12 -5.28
CA ASP A 56 22.17 2.90 -5.81
C ASP A 56 21.94 3.04 -7.33
N GLU A 57 22.49 2.10 -8.10
CA GLU A 57 22.27 1.97 -9.55
C GLU A 57 20.82 1.55 -9.90
N VAL A 58 19.96 1.46 -8.88
CA VAL A 58 18.58 0.97 -9.02
C VAL A 58 17.67 2.09 -9.51
N ALA A 59 16.85 1.81 -10.51
CA ALA A 59 15.88 2.77 -11.01
C ALA A 59 14.87 3.17 -9.91
N PRO A 60 14.49 4.47 -9.78
CA PRO A 60 13.55 4.94 -8.74
C PRO A 60 12.20 4.23 -8.73
N LEU A 61 11.76 3.76 -9.90
CA LEU A 61 10.55 2.97 -10.05
C LEU A 61 10.68 1.60 -9.36
N ASP A 62 11.85 0.95 -9.48
CA ASP A 62 12.09 -0.35 -8.88
C ASP A 62 12.25 -0.24 -7.36
N VAL A 63 12.87 0.85 -6.87
CA VAL A 63 12.89 1.18 -5.44
C VAL A 63 11.46 1.28 -4.89
N TRP A 64 10.57 2.01 -5.59
CA TRP A 64 9.17 2.12 -5.21
C TRP A 64 8.42 0.78 -5.23
N LYS A 65 8.62 -0.04 -6.27
CA LYS A 65 8.03 -1.39 -6.36
C LYS A 65 8.50 -2.27 -5.21
N LYS A 66 9.79 -2.25 -4.91
CA LYS A 66 10.37 -3.01 -3.79
C LYS A 66 9.85 -2.53 -2.45
N ALA A 67 9.71 -1.23 -2.25
CA ALA A 67 9.07 -0.65 -1.07
C ALA A 67 7.63 -1.16 -0.91
N LEU A 68 6.83 -1.21 -1.99
CA LEU A 68 5.47 -1.78 -1.96
C LEU A 68 5.47 -3.26 -1.58
N GLU A 69 6.40 -4.06 -2.11
CA GLU A 69 6.54 -5.47 -1.72
C GLU A 69 6.84 -5.60 -0.23
N ASN A 70 7.80 -4.81 0.27
CA ASN A 70 8.23 -4.86 1.67
C ASN A 70 7.08 -4.54 2.65
N ILE A 71 6.15 -3.64 2.30
CA ILE A 71 4.99 -3.28 3.13
C ILE A 71 3.74 -4.13 2.87
N THR A 72 3.79 -5.05 1.90
CA THR A 72 2.63 -5.88 1.55
C THR A 72 2.37 -6.95 2.60
N PRO A 73 1.21 -6.92 3.31
CA PRO A 73 0.87 -7.93 4.29
C PRO A 73 0.38 -9.22 3.62
N GLN A 74 0.70 -10.37 4.22
CA GLN A 74 0.23 -11.68 3.76
C GLN A 74 -1.12 -12.04 4.38
N VAL A 75 -1.38 -11.55 5.60
CA VAL A 75 -2.56 -11.85 6.39
C VAL A 75 -3.22 -10.56 6.89
N GLU A 76 -4.52 -10.59 7.06
CA GLU A 76 -5.30 -9.55 7.73
C GLU A 76 -6.13 -10.16 8.85
N VAL A 77 -6.49 -9.36 9.83
CA VAL A 77 -7.34 -9.78 10.95
C VAL A 77 -8.72 -9.16 10.76
N LYS A 78 -9.75 -9.99 10.80
CA LYS A 78 -11.14 -9.54 10.72
C LYS A 78 -11.89 -9.88 11.99
N SER A 79 -12.64 -8.93 12.53
CA SER A 79 -13.53 -9.17 13.65
C SER A 79 -14.76 -9.98 13.19
N ARG A 80 -15.04 -11.08 13.91
CA ARG A 80 -16.24 -11.90 13.72
C ARG A 80 -16.94 -12.11 15.04
N ARG A 81 -18.27 -12.06 15.02
CA ARG A 81 -19.11 -12.35 16.19
C ARG A 81 -19.51 -13.82 16.16
N VAL A 82 -19.13 -14.56 17.18
CA VAL A 82 -19.47 -15.98 17.35
C VAL A 82 -19.99 -16.17 18.76
N GLY A 83 -21.20 -16.73 18.93
CA GLY A 83 -21.78 -16.98 20.24
C GLY A 83 -21.90 -15.76 21.17
N GLY A 84 -22.05 -14.54 20.60
CA GLY A 84 -22.13 -13.29 21.38
C GLY A 84 -20.81 -12.60 21.65
N ALA A 85 -19.66 -13.26 21.47
CA ALA A 85 -18.32 -12.68 21.62
C ALA A 85 -17.72 -12.27 20.28
N ASN A 86 -16.89 -11.22 20.26
CA ASN A 86 -16.17 -10.76 19.10
C ASN A 86 -14.76 -11.35 19.06
N PHE A 87 -14.48 -12.14 18.02
CA PHE A 87 -13.17 -12.75 17.81
C PHE A 87 -12.43 -12.07 16.66
N GLN A 88 -11.12 -11.89 16.83
CA GLN A 88 -10.22 -11.42 15.79
C GLN A 88 -9.70 -12.62 15.01
N VAL A 89 -10.23 -12.83 13.80
CA VAL A 89 -9.93 -14.02 12.98
C VAL A 89 -8.90 -13.68 11.93
N PRO A 90 -7.71 -14.32 11.92
CA PRO A 90 -6.71 -14.14 10.89
C PRO A 90 -7.16 -14.79 9.56
N MET A 91 -6.98 -14.06 8.47
CA MET A 91 -7.34 -14.50 7.11
C MET A 91 -6.25 -14.16 6.12
N GLU A 92 -6.00 -15.05 5.17
CA GLU A 92 -5.14 -14.75 4.03
C GLU A 92 -5.74 -13.68 3.12
N ILE A 93 -4.89 -12.82 2.59
CA ILE A 93 -5.30 -11.73 1.72
C ILE A 93 -5.15 -12.17 0.26
N ARG A 94 -6.17 -11.94 -0.57
CA ARG A 94 -6.09 -12.15 -2.02
C ARG A 94 -5.08 -11.21 -2.66
N ASN A 95 -4.37 -11.62 -3.70
CA ASN A 95 -3.29 -10.84 -4.33
C ASN A 95 -3.73 -9.42 -4.77
N GLU A 96 -4.91 -9.30 -5.38
CA GLU A 96 -5.44 -7.98 -5.78
C GLU A 96 -5.65 -7.03 -4.58
N ARG A 97 -6.06 -7.60 -3.43
CA ARG A 97 -6.29 -6.86 -2.20
C ARG A 97 -4.97 -6.53 -1.48
N LYS A 98 -3.96 -7.41 -1.55
CA LYS A 98 -2.62 -7.15 -1.00
C LYS A 98 -2.06 -5.84 -1.56
N VAL A 99 -2.09 -5.69 -2.89
CA VAL A 99 -1.62 -4.48 -3.58
C VAL A 99 -2.42 -3.24 -3.13
N SER A 100 -3.75 -3.35 -3.02
CA SER A 100 -4.57 -2.21 -2.58
C SER A 100 -4.28 -1.80 -1.13
N ILE A 101 -4.03 -2.76 -0.24
CA ILE A 101 -3.68 -2.48 1.16
C ILE A 101 -2.31 -1.82 1.25
N SER A 102 -1.31 -2.32 0.51
CA SER A 102 0.03 -1.73 0.51
C SER A 102 0.04 -0.30 0.00
N ILE A 103 -0.66 -0.01 -1.11
CA ILE A 103 -0.80 1.35 -1.65
C ILE A 103 -1.45 2.28 -0.62
N LYS A 104 -2.58 1.88 -0.03
CA LYS A 104 -3.30 2.70 0.96
C LYS A 104 -2.48 2.94 2.22
N ASN A 105 -1.77 1.93 2.71
CA ASN A 105 -0.89 2.09 3.87
C ASN A 105 0.27 3.05 3.55
N LEU A 106 0.91 2.92 2.39
CA LEU A 106 1.99 3.82 1.99
C LEU A 106 1.52 5.28 1.96
N ILE A 107 0.39 5.55 1.31
CA ILE A 107 -0.19 6.92 1.22
C ILE A 107 -0.58 7.44 2.60
N LEU A 108 -1.23 6.62 3.43
CA LEU A 108 -1.68 6.99 4.77
C LEU A 108 -0.49 7.37 5.67
N TYR A 109 0.56 6.56 5.69
CA TYR A 109 1.72 6.80 6.56
C TYR A 109 2.62 7.90 6.01
N ALA A 110 2.73 8.04 4.68
CA ALA A 110 3.36 9.21 4.09
C ALA A 110 2.65 10.51 4.53
N GLY A 111 1.31 10.54 4.51
CA GLY A 111 0.54 11.71 4.96
C GLY A 111 0.78 12.10 6.43
N LYS A 112 1.13 11.12 7.29
CA LYS A 112 1.43 11.35 8.72
C LYS A 112 2.85 11.88 8.98
N ARG A 113 3.76 11.79 7.99
CA ARG A 113 5.12 12.32 8.13
C ARG A 113 5.13 13.85 8.16
N SER A 114 6.13 14.42 8.82
CA SER A 114 6.47 15.83 8.68
C SER A 114 7.12 16.06 7.31
N GLY A 115 6.86 17.21 6.69
CA GLY A 115 7.42 17.57 5.38
C GLY A 115 6.63 18.73 4.75
N LYS A 116 7.25 19.40 3.78
CA LYS A 116 6.64 20.58 3.13
C LYS A 116 5.55 20.18 2.13
N SER A 117 5.81 19.16 1.32
CA SER A 117 4.90 18.69 0.26
C SER A 117 4.54 17.23 0.43
N MET A 118 3.48 16.78 -0.24
CA MET A 118 3.14 15.35 -0.27
C MET A 118 4.22 14.53 -0.99
N SER A 119 4.88 15.10 -1.99
CA SER A 119 5.99 14.47 -2.71
C SER A 119 7.17 14.18 -1.78
N ASP A 120 7.55 15.13 -0.91
CA ASP A 120 8.62 14.94 0.07
C ASP A 120 8.30 13.85 1.09
N LYS A 121 7.07 13.88 1.61
CA LYS A 121 6.56 12.91 2.59
C LYS A 121 6.53 11.50 2.03
N LEU A 122 6.05 11.38 0.80
CA LEU A 122 5.93 10.11 0.10
C LEU A 122 7.33 9.54 -0.24
N ALA A 123 8.25 10.38 -0.72
CA ALA A 123 9.63 9.98 -0.99
C ALA A 123 10.34 9.48 0.29
N ALA A 124 10.12 10.16 1.42
CA ALA A 124 10.70 9.73 2.70
C ALA A 124 10.12 8.39 3.18
N GLU A 125 8.82 8.15 2.98
CA GLU A 125 8.21 6.88 3.36
C GLU A 125 8.64 5.75 2.43
N ILE A 126 8.79 5.99 1.12
CA ILE A 126 9.27 5.01 0.13
C ILE A 126 10.69 4.55 0.48
N VAL A 127 11.62 5.50 0.73
CA VAL A 127 12.99 5.16 1.09
C VAL A 127 13.04 4.37 2.41
N ALA A 128 12.27 4.78 3.42
CA ALA A 128 12.18 4.05 4.67
C ALA A 128 11.60 2.63 4.46
N ALA A 129 10.53 2.50 3.67
CA ALA A 129 9.92 1.20 3.37
C ALA A 129 10.85 0.28 2.55
N TYR A 130 11.67 0.84 1.66
CA TYR A 130 12.70 0.11 0.93
C TYR A 130 13.71 -0.51 1.91
N ASN A 131 14.13 0.24 2.92
CA ASN A 131 15.03 -0.19 3.99
C ASN A 131 14.34 -1.03 5.08
N GLN A 132 13.07 -1.44 4.86
CA GLN A 132 12.27 -2.19 5.84
C GLN A 132 12.00 -1.41 7.13
N GLU A 133 11.89 -0.10 7.02
CA GLU A 133 11.61 0.83 8.11
C GLU A 133 10.35 1.65 7.81
N GLY A 134 9.99 2.53 8.74
CA GLY A 134 8.90 3.48 8.56
C GLY A 134 7.53 2.99 9.04
N GLY A 135 6.55 3.87 8.99
CA GLY A 135 5.23 3.64 9.55
C GLY A 135 4.42 2.58 8.79
N ALA A 136 4.56 2.56 7.46
CA ALA A 136 3.86 1.59 6.62
C ALA A 136 4.40 0.16 6.83
N TYR A 137 5.72 0.01 6.98
CA TYR A 137 6.36 -1.27 7.28
C TYR A 137 5.95 -1.76 8.69
N LYS A 138 6.04 -0.89 9.69
CA LYS A 138 5.62 -1.21 11.05
C LYS A 138 4.15 -1.67 11.10
N LYS A 139 3.27 -1.02 10.33
CA LYS A 139 1.86 -1.44 10.23
C LYS A 139 1.70 -2.86 9.70
N LYS A 140 2.51 -3.28 8.71
CA LYS A 140 2.53 -4.67 8.24
C LYS A 140 2.92 -5.62 9.37
N GLU A 141 4.00 -5.32 10.08
CA GLU A 141 4.48 -6.16 11.19
C GLU A 141 3.46 -6.26 12.32
N ASP A 142 2.86 -5.14 12.73
CA ASP A 142 1.80 -5.13 13.74
C ASP A 142 0.61 -5.99 13.32
N THR A 143 0.23 -5.95 12.03
CA THR A 143 -0.85 -6.80 11.50
C THR A 143 -0.48 -8.29 11.56
N HIS A 144 0.76 -8.64 11.19
CA HIS A 144 1.25 -10.02 11.27
C HIS A 144 1.32 -10.50 12.72
N ARG A 145 1.81 -9.68 13.64
CA ARG A 145 1.85 -9.98 15.09
C ARG A 145 0.45 -10.20 15.66
N MET A 146 -0.51 -9.36 15.29
CA MET A 146 -1.91 -9.55 15.69
C MET A 146 -2.50 -10.84 15.13
N ALA A 147 -2.19 -11.18 13.87
CA ALA A 147 -2.66 -12.41 13.25
C ALA A 147 -2.06 -13.65 13.93
N GLU A 148 -0.79 -13.60 14.32
CA GLU A 148 -0.11 -14.69 15.04
C GLU A 148 -0.69 -14.87 16.44
N ALA A 149 -0.88 -13.79 17.20
CA ALA A 149 -1.49 -13.83 18.52
C ALA A 149 -2.92 -14.40 18.51
N ASN A 150 -3.65 -14.23 17.42
CA ASN A 150 -5.01 -14.73 17.23
C ASN A 150 -5.08 -16.03 16.41
N ARG A 151 -3.96 -16.73 16.20
CA ARG A 151 -3.88 -17.95 15.38
C ARG A 151 -4.83 -19.05 15.84
N ALA A 152 -5.08 -19.16 17.14
CA ALA A 152 -6.01 -20.12 17.73
C ALA A 152 -7.46 -19.97 17.18
N PHE A 153 -7.85 -18.77 16.73
CA PHE A 153 -9.19 -18.49 16.20
C PHE A 153 -9.30 -18.65 14.68
N ALA A 154 -8.25 -19.14 14.00
CA ALA A 154 -8.25 -19.32 12.55
C ALA A 154 -9.34 -20.30 12.06
N HIS A 155 -9.79 -21.23 12.91
CA HIS A 155 -10.87 -22.18 12.59
C HIS A 155 -12.24 -21.52 12.44
N PHE A 156 -12.44 -20.27 12.96
CA PHE A 156 -13.65 -19.47 12.71
C PHE A 156 -13.68 -18.78 11.36
N ARG A 157 -12.75 -19.12 10.46
CA ARG A 157 -12.69 -18.65 9.08
C ARG A 157 -13.70 -19.44 8.23
N PHE A 158 -14.73 -18.75 7.71
CA PHE A 158 -15.69 -19.28 6.73
C PHE A 158 -15.62 -18.52 5.43
#